data_206253df54f26b92facf11adfe969267
#
_entry.id   206253df54f26b92facf11adfe969267
#
_cell.length_a   1.000
_cell.length_b   1.000
_cell.length_c   1.000
_cell.angle_alpha   90.00
_cell.angle_beta   90.00
_cell.angle_gamma   90.00
#
_symmetry.space_group_name_H-M   'P 1'
#
loop_
_entity.id
_entity.type
_entity.pdbx_description
1 polymer ?
#
loop_
_entity_poly.entity_id
_entity_poly.type
_entity_poly.pdbx_seq_one_letter_code
_entity_poly.pdbx_strand_id
1 'polypeptide(L)'
;GEIDEIFEKFNTIGLVTPEGILSGSHGVPSGSTFTNEVDSIAQYLITSSLVDDVNMQLQGDDGIYVVNGPGEAETLIHTLEQYGLVPNKEKSYISGEYAIYLQQLYDKALMNNGVRGGVYPTVRALNRLIHQERFTNLVDTGVDGGDYYSLRTISILENCKYHPLFKQFVSFVYNLDRKRLLYSRNGLHNYIKLNYDGKGLTGILNNQYGDDIT
;
A
#
# COMPACT_ATOMS: atom_id res chain seq x y z
N GLY A 1 -25.68 -16.72 -13.97
CA GLY A 1 -24.87 -17.64 -13.10
C GLY A 1 -24.46 -16.95 -11.84
N GLU A 2 -23.83 -17.64 -10.89
CA GLU A 2 -23.36 -17.04 -9.62
C GLU A 2 -22.47 -15.82 -9.82
N ILE A 3 -21.62 -15.83 -10.85
CA ILE A 3 -20.74 -14.69 -11.18
C ILE A 3 -21.58 -13.47 -11.60
N ASP A 4 -22.59 -13.64 -12.42
CA ASP A 4 -23.45 -12.54 -12.87
C ASP A 4 -24.19 -11.93 -11.67
N GLU A 5 -24.65 -12.76 -10.72
CA GLU A 5 -25.30 -12.30 -9.50
C GLU A 5 -24.34 -11.50 -8.61
N ILE A 6 -23.07 -11.90 -8.53
CA ILE A 6 -22.04 -11.15 -7.79
C ILE A 6 -21.83 -9.78 -8.45
N PHE A 7 -21.72 -9.71 -9.78
CA PHE A 7 -21.55 -8.45 -10.48
C PHE A 7 -22.76 -7.53 -10.35
N GLU A 8 -23.97 -8.06 -10.42
CA GLU A 8 -25.21 -7.27 -10.20
C GLU A 8 -25.28 -6.70 -8.78
N LYS A 9 -24.81 -7.42 -7.79
CA LYS A 9 -24.82 -6.97 -6.40
C LYS A 9 -23.65 -6.06 -6.03
N PHE A 10 -22.53 -6.14 -6.75
CA PHE A 10 -21.28 -5.50 -6.39
C PHE A 10 -21.40 -3.97 -6.24
N ASN A 11 -22.12 -3.34 -7.15
CA ASN A 11 -22.34 -1.89 -7.14
C ASN A 11 -23.64 -1.45 -6.44
N THR A 12 -24.31 -2.37 -5.75
CA THR A 12 -25.54 -2.12 -4.99
C THR A 12 -25.49 -2.59 -3.53
N ILE A 13 -24.31 -3.05 -3.10
CA ILE A 13 -24.07 -3.48 -1.71
C ILE A 13 -24.38 -2.31 -0.76
N GLY A 14 -25.21 -2.54 0.26
CA GLY A 14 -25.55 -1.53 1.25
C GLY A 14 -24.33 -1.05 2.03
N LEU A 15 -24.11 0.27 2.08
CA LEU A 15 -23.06 0.89 2.87
C LEU A 15 -23.58 1.25 4.25
N VAL A 16 -22.99 0.67 5.30
CA VAL A 16 -23.33 0.96 6.69
C VAL A 16 -22.66 2.26 7.12
N THR A 17 -23.44 3.24 7.50
CA THR A 17 -22.98 4.54 8.03
C THR A 17 -23.53 4.76 9.45
N PRO A 18 -23.02 5.74 10.22
CA PRO A 18 -23.59 6.08 11.52
C PRO A 18 -25.07 6.46 11.47
N GLU A 19 -25.55 7.02 10.35
CA GLU A 19 -26.92 7.44 10.13
C GLU A 19 -27.85 6.32 9.64
N GLY A 20 -27.28 5.18 9.23
CA GLY A 20 -28.04 4.03 8.72
C GLY A 20 -27.40 3.36 7.51
N ILE A 21 -28.17 2.57 6.80
CA ILE A 21 -27.70 1.87 5.60
C ILE A 21 -28.09 2.70 4.36
N LEU A 22 -27.09 3.15 3.64
CA LEU A 22 -27.25 3.73 2.31
C LEU A 22 -27.33 2.59 1.29
N SER A 23 -28.38 2.58 0.49
CA SER A 23 -28.61 1.61 -0.59
C SER A 23 -28.82 2.32 -1.91
N GLY A 24 -28.54 1.62 -3.00
CA GLY A 24 -28.66 2.15 -4.35
C GLY A 24 -27.40 1.88 -5.17
N SER A 25 -27.39 2.29 -6.44
CA SER A 25 -26.23 2.13 -7.30
C SER A 25 -25.11 3.09 -6.89
N HIS A 26 -23.93 2.57 -6.74
CA HIS A 26 -22.72 3.31 -6.39
C HIS A 26 -21.51 2.77 -7.17
N GLY A 27 -20.35 3.42 -7.04
CA GLY A 27 -19.09 2.94 -7.58
C GLY A 27 -18.55 1.71 -6.84
N VAL A 28 -17.30 1.35 -7.11
CA VAL A 28 -16.64 0.22 -6.49
C VAL A 28 -16.61 0.38 -4.96
N PRO A 29 -17.16 -0.57 -4.18
CA PRO A 29 -17.20 -0.46 -2.73
C PRO A 29 -15.82 -0.66 -2.13
N SER A 30 -15.24 0.39 -1.57
CA SER A 30 -13.94 0.33 -0.90
C SER A 30 -13.96 -0.70 0.23
N GLY A 31 -12.99 -1.61 0.21
CA GLY A 31 -12.85 -2.68 1.21
C GLY A 31 -13.59 -3.97 0.87
N SER A 32 -14.23 -4.08 -0.30
CA SER A 32 -14.66 -5.38 -0.81
C SER A 32 -13.46 -6.23 -1.24
N THR A 33 -13.65 -7.54 -1.33
CA THR A 33 -12.58 -8.47 -1.73
C THR A 33 -12.03 -8.19 -3.14
N PHE A 34 -12.84 -7.62 -4.03
CA PHE A 34 -12.52 -7.42 -5.45
C PHE A 34 -12.22 -5.97 -5.82
N THR A 35 -12.22 -5.04 -4.87
CA THR A 35 -12.02 -3.60 -5.17
C THR A 35 -10.72 -3.37 -5.94
N ASN A 36 -9.62 -3.89 -5.44
CA ASN A 36 -8.30 -3.69 -6.03
C ASN A 36 -8.20 -4.25 -7.45
N GLU A 37 -8.77 -5.44 -7.68
CA GLU A 37 -8.76 -6.11 -8.96
C GLU A 37 -9.63 -5.37 -9.97
N VAL A 38 -10.83 -4.98 -9.59
CA VAL A 38 -11.78 -4.27 -10.48
C VAL A 38 -11.20 -2.92 -10.90
N ASP A 39 -10.67 -2.14 -9.95
CA ASP A 39 -10.07 -0.84 -10.26
C ASP A 39 -8.85 -0.99 -11.18
N SER A 40 -7.98 -1.97 -10.89
CA SER A 40 -6.80 -2.24 -11.71
C SER A 40 -7.17 -2.67 -13.14
N ILE A 41 -8.14 -3.57 -13.30
CA ILE A 41 -8.61 -4.06 -14.61
C ILE A 41 -9.27 -2.93 -15.38
N ALA A 42 -10.12 -2.13 -14.74
CA ALA A 42 -10.78 -0.99 -15.40
C ALA A 42 -9.75 0.01 -15.94
N GLN A 43 -8.77 0.42 -15.14
CA GLN A 43 -7.70 1.29 -15.58
C GLN A 43 -6.89 0.66 -16.73
N TYR A 44 -6.55 -0.62 -16.62
CA TYR A 44 -5.82 -1.34 -17.68
C TYR A 44 -6.55 -1.32 -19.00
N LEU A 45 -7.84 -1.70 -19.01
CA LEU A 45 -8.64 -1.76 -20.23
C LEU A 45 -8.79 -0.39 -20.89
N ILE A 46 -9.06 0.67 -20.11
CA ILE A 46 -9.19 2.03 -20.62
C ILE A 46 -7.86 2.48 -21.21
N THR A 47 -6.75 2.32 -20.47
CA THR A 47 -5.44 2.77 -20.93
C THR A 47 -4.96 2.02 -22.16
N SER A 48 -5.13 0.69 -22.20
CA SER A 48 -4.73 -0.15 -23.34
C SER A 48 -5.56 0.10 -24.60
N SER A 49 -6.73 0.71 -24.47
CA SER A 49 -7.55 1.11 -25.64
C SER A 49 -7.00 2.36 -26.35
N LEU A 50 -6.11 3.12 -25.69
CA LEU A 50 -5.59 4.38 -26.20
C LEU A 50 -4.24 4.27 -26.88
N VAL A 51 -3.37 3.47 -26.31
CA VAL A 51 -1.97 3.37 -26.73
C VAL A 51 -1.58 1.90 -26.75
N ASP A 52 -1.15 1.44 -27.93
CA ASP A 52 -0.51 0.14 -28.05
C ASP A 52 0.82 0.18 -27.28
N ASP A 53 1.07 -0.80 -26.42
CA ASP A 53 2.32 -0.94 -25.64
C ASP A 53 2.60 0.11 -24.55
N VAL A 54 1.58 0.59 -23.83
CA VAL A 54 1.84 1.40 -22.63
C VAL A 54 2.51 0.56 -21.55
N ASN A 55 3.74 0.93 -21.20
CA ASN A 55 4.37 0.41 -20.00
C ASN A 55 3.69 1.04 -18.77
N MET A 56 2.96 0.23 -18.02
CA MET A 56 2.24 0.66 -16.82
C MET A 56 2.32 -0.36 -15.71
N GLN A 57 2.17 0.11 -14.48
CA GLN A 57 1.90 -0.71 -13.31
C GLN A 57 0.69 -0.14 -12.59
N LEU A 58 -0.25 -1.00 -12.25
CA LEU A 58 -1.54 -0.64 -11.67
C LEU A 58 -1.79 -1.45 -10.41
N GLN A 59 -2.31 -0.78 -9.39
CA GLN A 59 -2.78 -1.44 -8.17
C GLN A 59 -3.93 -0.66 -7.56
N GLY A 60 -5.15 -1.18 -7.73
CA GLY A 60 -6.36 -0.48 -7.33
C GLY A 60 -6.51 0.82 -8.12
N ASP A 61 -6.67 1.92 -7.40
CA ASP A 61 -6.76 3.28 -7.93
C ASP A 61 -5.40 3.92 -8.22
N ASP A 62 -4.30 3.33 -7.71
CA ASP A 62 -2.94 3.82 -7.97
C ASP A 62 -2.40 3.27 -9.31
N GLY A 63 -1.89 4.15 -10.17
CA GLY A 63 -1.27 3.80 -11.43
C GLY A 63 0.02 4.58 -11.71
N ILE A 64 1.00 3.92 -12.32
CA ILE A 64 2.19 4.56 -12.89
C ILE A 64 2.25 4.21 -14.38
N TYR A 65 2.43 5.22 -15.20
CA TYR A 65 2.41 5.12 -16.66
C TYR A 65 3.67 5.75 -17.25
N VAL A 66 4.26 5.09 -18.23
CA VAL A 66 5.37 5.66 -19.01
C VAL A 66 4.79 6.28 -20.27
N VAL A 67 4.95 7.57 -20.42
CA VAL A 67 4.43 8.36 -21.56
C VAL A 67 5.55 9.11 -22.24
N ASN A 68 5.39 9.43 -23.53
CA ASN A 68 6.42 10.11 -24.32
C ASN A 68 6.47 11.64 -24.13
N GLY A 69 5.64 12.18 -23.25
CA GLY A 69 5.66 13.59 -22.89
C GLY A 69 4.33 14.09 -22.32
N PRO A 70 4.27 15.40 -21.99
CA PRO A 70 3.10 15.99 -21.33
C PRO A 70 1.80 15.83 -22.13
N GLY A 71 1.84 15.94 -23.46
CA GLY A 71 0.65 15.83 -24.31
C GLY A 71 0.01 14.44 -24.27
N GLU A 72 0.82 13.39 -24.22
CA GLU A 72 0.31 12.02 -24.07
C GLU A 72 -0.27 11.80 -22.68
N ALA A 73 0.38 12.37 -21.64
CA ALA A 73 -0.16 12.35 -20.29
C ALA A 73 -1.52 13.06 -20.17
N GLU A 74 -1.68 14.21 -20.81
CA GLU A 74 -2.95 14.95 -20.84
C GLU A 74 -4.04 14.15 -21.57
N THR A 75 -3.69 13.49 -22.67
CA THR A 75 -4.60 12.61 -23.41
C THR A 75 -5.06 11.44 -22.53
N LEU A 76 -4.14 10.80 -21.81
CA LEU A 76 -4.46 9.72 -20.89
C LEU A 76 -5.40 10.18 -19.78
N ILE A 77 -5.10 11.31 -19.13
CA ILE A 77 -5.94 11.91 -18.08
C ILE A 77 -7.35 12.16 -18.61
N HIS A 78 -7.44 12.85 -19.76
CA HIS A 78 -8.74 13.17 -20.37
C HIS A 78 -9.56 11.92 -20.68
N THR A 79 -8.91 10.87 -21.17
CA THR A 79 -9.62 9.63 -21.46
C THR A 79 -10.10 8.92 -20.19
N LEU A 80 -9.28 8.83 -19.16
CA LEU A 80 -9.72 8.31 -17.88
C LEU A 80 -10.95 9.06 -17.37
N GLU A 81 -10.95 10.40 -17.47
CA GLU A 81 -12.09 11.25 -17.08
C GLU A 81 -13.35 10.94 -17.92
N GLN A 82 -13.22 10.68 -19.23
CA GLN A 82 -14.35 10.31 -20.09
C GLN A 82 -15.03 9.00 -19.69
N TYR A 83 -14.27 8.08 -19.11
CA TYR A 83 -14.77 6.82 -18.57
C TYR A 83 -15.19 6.91 -17.09
N GLY A 84 -15.19 8.10 -16.51
CA GLY A 84 -15.61 8.34 -15.13
C GLY A 84 -14.53 8.13 -14.07
N LEU A 85 -13.29 7.83 -14.48
CA LEU A 85 -12.15 7.76 -13.57
C LEU A 85 -11.47 9.13 -13.51
N VAL A 86 -11.74 9.88 -12.44
CA VAL A 86 -11.24 11.26 -12.28
C VAL A 86 -9.92 11.26 -11.52
N PRO A 87 -8.76 11.46 -12.20
CA PRO A 87 -7.47 11.52 -11.53
C PRO A 87 -7.40 12.69 -10.56
N ASN A 88 -6.90 12.44 -9.36
CA ASN A 88 -6.71 13.48 -8.37
C ASN A 88 -5.48 14.34 -8.75
N LYS A 89 -5.72 15.56 -9.23
CA LYS A 89 -4.69 16.48 -9.72
C LYS A 89 -3.63 16.84 -8.67
N GLU A 90 -3.99 16.84 -7.39
CA GLU A 90 -3.04 17.14 -6.30
C GLU A 90 -2.12 15.95 -5.97
N LYS A 91 -2.51 14.74 -6.37
CA LYS A 91 -1.75 13.51 -6.17
C LYS A 91 -1.16 12.93 -7.45
N SER A 92 -1.44 13.52 -8.61
CA SER A 92 -0.94 13.07 -9.91
C SER A 92 0.31 13.86 -10.29
N TYR A 93 1.39 13.18 -10.59
CA TYR A 93 2.68 13.78 -10.88
C TYR A 93 3.16 13.37 -12.27
N ILE A 94 3.52 14.35 -13.10
CA ILE A 94 4.11 14.13 -14.42
C ILE A 94 5.54 14.64 -14.36
N SER A 95 6.52 13.74 -14.45
CA SER A 95 7.94 14.08 -14.35
C SER A 95 8.82 13.09 -15.12
N GLY A 96 9.89 13.58 -15.75
CA GLY A 96 10.94 12.74 -16.33
C GLY A 96 12.01 12.30 -15.32
N GLU A 97 12.01 12.82 -14.09
CA GLU A 97 13.06 12.60 -13.10
C GLU A 97 12.62 11.69 -11.96
N TYR A 98 11.37 11.79 -11.54
CA TYR A 98 10.83 11.02 -10.42
C TYR A 98 9.42 10.52 -10.70
N ALA A 99 9.01 9.49 -9.96
CA ALA A 99 7.64 9.01 -9.88
C ALA A 99 7.26 8.78 -8.43
N ILE A 100 5.97 8.91 -8.12
CA ILE A 100 5.40 8.52 -6.84
C ILE A 100 4.41 7.39 -7.13
N TYR A 101 4.63 6.23 -6.53
CA TYR A 101 3.78 5.07 -6.70
C TYR A 101 3.70 4.27 -5.40
N LEU A 102 2.50 3.86 -5.00
CA LEU A 102 2.25 3.15 -3.74
C LEU A 102 2.89 3.85 -2.53
N GLN A 103 2.75 5.19 -2.50
CA GLN A 103 3.25 6.05 -1.43
C GLN A 103 4.79 6.08 -1.29
N GLN A 104 5.53 5.62 -2.29
CA GLN A 104 6.99 5.66 -2.34
C GLN A 104 7.48 6.59 -3.45
N LEU A 105 8.57 7.29 -3.20
CA LEU A 105 9.26 8.13 -4.18
C LEU A 105 10.34 7.32 -4.89
N TYR A 106 10.26 7.28 -6.21
CA TYR A 106 11.28 6.71 -7.10
C TYR A 106 11.97 7.85 -7.84
N ASP A 107 13.18 8.20 -7.44
CA ASP A 107 13.93 9.33 -7.99
C ASP A 107 15.25 8.86 -8.60
N LYS A 108 15.65 9.43 -9.74
CA LYS A 108 16.92 9.14 -10.40
C LYS A 108 18.12 9.45 -9.51
N ALA A 109 18.02 10.49 -8.68
CA ALA A 109 19.09 10.90 -7.76
C ALA A 109 19.23 9.97 -6.54
N LEU A 110 18.23 9.14 -6.24
CA LEU A 110 18.18 8.28 -5.05
C LEU A 110 18.41 6.81 -5.39
N MET A 111 19.38 6.52 -6.28
CA MET A 111 19.78 5.16 -6.58
C MET A 111 20.68 4.61 -5.47
N ASN A 112 20.37 3.39 -4.99
CA ASN A 112 21.21 2.66 -4.04
C ASN A 112 21.78 1.42 -4.72
N ASN A 113 23.11 1.34 -4.84
CA ASN A 113 23.82 0.23 -5.50
C ASN A 113 23.29 -0.13 -6.91
N GLY A 114 22.94 0.88 -7.71
CA GLY A 114 22.38 0.68 -9.04
C GLY A 114 20.89 0.29 -9.07
N VAL A 115 20.25 0.14 -7.91
CA VAL A 115 18.84 -0.15 -7.79
C VAL A 115 18.06 1.13 -7.48
N ARG A 116 17.03 1.41 -8.26
CA ARG A 116 16.06 2.48 -7.99
C ARG A 116 15.00 1.95 -7.03
N GLY A 117 15.32 1.96 -5.74
CA GLY A 117 14.38 1.57 -4.70
C GLY A 117 13.40 2.70 -4.36
N GLY A 118 12.18 2.33 -3.99
CA GLY A 118 11.20 3.31 -3.51
C GLY A 118 11.58 3.86 -2.14
N VAL A 119 11.59 5.17 -2.02
CA VAL A 119 11.90 5.88 -0.76
C VAL A 119 10.62 6.23 -0.04
N TYR A 120 10.43 5.63 1.12
CA TYR A 120 9.23 5.85 1.93
C TYR A 120 9.29 7.21 2.66
N PRO A 121 8.18 7.97 2.76
CA PRO A 121 8.17 9.29 3.37
C PRO A 121 8.56 9.26 4.86
N THR A 122 9.59 10.02 5.24
CA THR A 122 10.15 10.07 6.61
C THR A 122 9.10 10.40 7.66
N VAL A 123 8.29 11.44 7.42
CA VAL A 123 7.25 11.87 8.38
C VAL A 123 6.21 10.78 8.60
N ARG A 124 5.82 10.09 7.54
CA ARG A 124 4.87 8.97 7.63
C ARG A 124 5.46 7.80 8.41
N ALA A 125 6.74 7.46 8.17
CA ALA A 125 7.44 6.41 8.91
C ALA A 125 7.49 6.72 10.41
N LEU A 126 7.89 7.94 10.79
CA LEU A 126 7.93 8.39 12.17
C LEU A 126 6.55 8.39 12.82
N ASN A 127 5.54 8.89 12.11
CA ASN A 127 4.17 8.90 12.62
C ASN A 127 3.64 7.47 12.87
N ARG A 128 3.91 6.55 11.95
CA ARG A 128 3.51 5.14 12.08
C ARG A 128 4.23 4.40 13.21
N LEU A 129 5.42 4.82 13.61
CA LEU A 129 6.09 4.25 14.79
C LEU A 129 5.33 4.57 16.07
N ILE A 130 4.77 5.77 16.17
CA ILE A 130 4.17 6.30 17.41
C ILE A 130 2.67 6.00 17.44
N HIS A 131 1.97 6.18 16.32
CA HIS A 131 0.53 6.07 16.22
C HIS A 131 0.09 4.85 15.41
N GLN A 132 -0.95 4.17 15.87
CA GLN A 132 -1.64 3.15 15.10
C GLN A 132 -2.62 3.84 14.12
N GLU A 133 -2.73 3.31 12.92
CA GLU A 133 -3.73 3.74 11.95
C GLU A 133 -5.15 3.37 12.42
N ARG A 134 -5.27 2.21 13.06
CA ARG A 134 -6.51 1.73 13.69
C ARG A 134 -6.21 1.25 15.09
N PHE A 135 -7.13 1.51 15.99
CA PHE A 135 -7.03 0.96 17.35
C PHE A 135 -7.13 -0.57 17.28
N THR A 136 -6.14 -1.24 17.88
CA THR A 136 -6.13 -2.70 18.03
C THR A 136 -6.21 -3.02 19.51
N ASN A 137 -7.18 -3.81 19.89
CA ASN A 137 -7.24 -4.35 21.25
C ASN A 137 -6.21 -5.49 21.39
N LEU A 138 -5.12 -5.22 22.06
CA LEU A 138 -4.00 -6.16 22.18
C LEU A 138 -4.38 -7.42 22.97
N VAL A 139 -5.37 -7.32 23.87
CA VAL A 139 -5.89 -8.49 24.62
C VAL A 139 -6.47 -9.53 23.66
N ASP A 140 -7.17 -9.09 22.63
CA ASP A 140 -7.81 -9.97 21.66
C ASP A 140 -6.79 -10.67 20.75
N THR A 141 -5.59 -10.10 20.60
CA THR A 141 -4.53 -10.69 19.78
C THR A 141 -3.79 -11.83 20.48
N GLY A 142 -3.86 -11.91 21.81
CA GLY A 142 -3.09 -12.86 22.62
C GLY A 142 -1.57 -12.63 22.58
N VAL A 143 -1.12 -11.45 22.12
CA VAL A 143 0.30 -11.05 22.01
C VAL A 143 0.58 -9.95 23.01
N ASP A 144 1.72 -10.01 23.70
CA ASP A 144 2.19 -8.91 24.55
C ASP A 144 2.32 -7.62 23.72
N GLY A 145 1.84 -6.51 24.27
CA GLY A 145 1.82 -5.24 23.56
C GLY A 145 3.19 -4.78 23.08
N GLY A 146 4.25 -5.09 23.82
CA GLY A 146 5.60 -4.79 23.42
C GLY A 146 6.07 -5.60 22.22
N ASP A 147 5.71 -6.89 22.17
CA ASP A 147 6.05 -7.76 21.05
C ASP A 147 5.27 -7.34 19.78
N TYR A 148 4.00 -7.00 19.94
CA TYR A 148 3.19 -6.42 18.88
C TYR A 148 3.84 -5.18 18.25
N TYR A 149 4.24 -4.21 19.06
CA TYR A 149 4.88 -2.99 18.57
C TYR A 149 6.27 -3.25 17.97
N SER A 150 7.02 -4.22 18.46
CA SER A 150 8.31 -4.62 17.87
C SER A 150 8.14 -5.19 16.48
N LEU A 151 7.21 -6.10 16.29
CA LEU A 151 6.89 -6.70 14.99
C LEU A 151 6.40 -5.63 13.99
N ARG A 152 5.50 -4.76 14.44
CA ARG A 152 5.03 -3.63 13.65
C ARG A 152 6.18 -2.69 13.25
N THR A 153 7.13 -2.46 14.14
CA THR A 153 8.32 -1.64 13.87
C THR A 153 9.19 -2.25 12.78
N ILE A 154 9.38 -3.57 12.77
CA ILE A 154 10.12 -4.27 11.72
C ILE A 154 9.49 -4.00 10.35
N SER A 155 8.18 -4.12 10.22
CA SER A 155 7.46 -3.82 8.97
C SER A 155 7.65 -2.36 8.52
N ILE A 156 7.67 -1.41 9.45
CA ILE A 156 7.93 0.00 9.11
C ILE A 156 9.37 0.21 8.64
N LEU A 157 10.35 -0.42 9.33
CA LEU A 157 11.75 -0.37 8.92
C LEU A 157 11.97 -0.95 7.53
N GLU A 158 11.27 -2.03 7.20
CA GLU A 158 11.35 -2.64 5.89
C GLU A 158 10.88 -1.68 4.79
N ASN A 159 9.77 -1.00 4.97
CA ASN A 159 9.30 0.02 4.05
C ASN A 159 10.34 1.15 3.83
N CYS A 160 11.22 1.37 4.80
CA CYS A 160 12.26 2.40 4.76
C CYS A 160 13.62 1.92 4.25
N LYS A 161 13.77 0.66 3.83
CA LYS A 161 15.08 0.04 3.50
C LYS A 161 15.90 0.80 2.46
N TYR A 162 15.26 1.49 1.53
CA TYR A 162 15.92 2.30 0.49
C TYR A 162 16.05 3.78 0.86
N HIS A 163 15.60 4.18 2.04
CA HIS A 163 15.70 5.58 2.46
C HIS A 163 17.16 5.95 2.71
N PRO A 164 17.65 7.13 2.24
CA PRO A 164 19.04 7.57 2.44
C PRO A 164 19.49 7.59 3.90
N LEU A 165 18.57 7.86 4.83
CA LEU A 165 18.81 7.89 6.27
C LEU A 165 18.40 6.59 6.98
N PHE A 166 18.33 5.47 6.27
CA PHE A 166 17.85 4.21 6.84
C PHE A 166 18.65 3.77 8.06
N LYS A 167 19.98 3.85 8.00
CA LYS A 167 20.87 3.47 9.12
C LYS A 167 20.62 4.34 10.36
N GLN A 168 20.44 5.64 10.18
CA GLN A 168 20.11 6.57 11.28
C GLN A 168 18.74 6.26 11.85
N PHE A 169 17.78 5.94 11.00
CA PHE A 169 16.43 5.55 11.41
C PHE A 169 16.44 4.26 12.25
N VAL A 170 17.17 3.24 11.80
CA VAL A 170 17.36 1.98 12.56
C VAL A 170 17.99 2.28 13.93
N SER A 171 19.04 3.10 13.97
CA SER A 171 19.69 3.48 15.23
C SER A 171 18.76 4.24 16.17
N PHE A 172 17.94 5.15 15.63
CA PHE A 172 16.93 5.87 16.39
C PHE A 172 15.90 4.92 17.01
N VAL A 173 15.33 4.04 16.21
CA VAL A 173 14.35 3.04 16.67
C VAL A 173 14.94 2.10 17.70
N TYR A 174 16.16 1.61 17.49
CA TYR A 174 16.87 0.76 18.44
C TYR A 174 17.09 1.44 19.80
N ASN A 175 17.43 2.73 19.80
CA ASN A 175 17.62 3.49 21.03
C ASN A 175 16.32 3.76 21.78
N LEU A 176 15.20 3.88 21.06
CA LEU A 176 13.87 4.04 21.68
C LEU A 176 13.36 2.74 22.30
N ASP A 177 13.64 1.60 21.68
CA ASP A 177 13.04 0.30 22.07
C ASP A 177 14.09 -0.80 22.27
N ARG A 178 15.06 -0.55 23.14
CA ARG A 178 16.19 -1.46 23.42
C ARG A 178 15.79 -2.89 23.78
N LYS A 179 14.67 -3.07 24.47
CA LYS A 179 14.25 -4.39 24.97
C LYS A 179 13.48 -5.18 23.93
N ARG A 180 12.78 -4.51 23.06
CA ARG A 180 11.78 -5.12 22.17
C ARG A 180 12.37 -5.53 20.82
N LEU A 181 13.31 -4.78 20.27
CA LEU A 181 14.02 -5.18 19.07
C LEU A 181 14.93 -6.39 19.29
N LEU A 182 15.30 -6.71 20.54
CA LEU A 182 15.96 -7.98 20.86
C LEU A 182 15.05 -9.19 20.64
N TYR A 183 13.74 -9.01 20.61
CA TYR A 183 12.77 -10.05 20.30
C TYR A 183 13.01 -10.65 18.92
N SER A 184 13.36 -9.86 17.92
CA SER A 184 13.69 -10.32 16.58
C SER A 184 14.88 -11.30 16.55
N ARG A 185 15.85 -11.17 17.47
CA ARG A 185 16.98 -12.10 17.62
C ARG A 185 16.60 -13.41 18.30
N ASN A 186 15.74 -13.35 19.32
CA ASN A 186 15.42 -14.47 20.19
C ASN A 186 14.09 -15.13 19.85
N GLY A 187 13.30 -14.47 19.02
CA GLY A 187 11.90 -14.82 18.78
C GLY A 187 11.55 -15.10 17.32
N LEU A 188 12.54 -15.30 16.43
CA LEU A 188 12.25 -15.57 15.02
C LEU A 188 11.28 -16.76 14.84
N HIS A 189 11.47 -17.83 15.60
CA HIS A 189 10.54 -18.98 15.58
C HIS A 189 9.16 -18.62 16.14
N ASN A 190 9.05 -17.73 17.13
CA ASN A 190 7.77 -17.20 17.61
C ASN A 190 7.14 -16.26 16.60
N TYR A 191 7.94 -15.48 15.89
CA TYR A 191 7.49 -14.66 14.76
C TYR A 191 6.89 -15.53 13.66
N ILE A 192 7.60 -16.59 13.26
CA ILE A 192 7.13 -17.57 12.27
C ILE A 192 5.83 -18.23 12.78
N LYS A 193 5.80 -18.65 14.04
CA LYS A 193 4.61 -19.27 14.66
C LYS A 193 3.41 -18.32 14.64
N LEU A 194 3.58 -17.05 15.03
CA LEU A 194 2.51 -16.05 14.97
C LEU A 194 2.00 -15.82 13.56
N ASN A 195 2.90 -15.89 12.59
CA ASN A 195 2.56 -15.74 11.17
C ASN A 195 1.75 -16.94 10.66
N TYR A 196 2.12 -18.16 11.07
CA TYR A 196 1.39 -19.39 10.69
C TYR A 196 0.11 -19.63 11.47
N ASP A 197 0.07 -19.30 12.75
CA ASP A 197 -1.12 -19.49 13.59
C ASP A 197 -2.27 -18.53 13.25
N GLY A 198 -2.05 -17.56 12.36
CA GLY A 198 -3.07 -16.79 11.63
C GLY A 198 -4.09 -16.02 12.47
N LYS A 199 -3.79 -15.70 13.73
CA LYS A 199 -4.73 -15.03 14.66
C LYS A 199 -4.95 -13.53 14.34
N GLY A 200 -5.23 -13.20 13.08
CA GLY A 200 -5.55 -11.83 12.68
C GLY A 200 -4.37 -10.85 12.62
N LEU A 201 -3.15 -11.35 12.78
CA LEU A 201 -1.92 -10.55 12.74
C LEU A 201 -1.25 -10.55 11.36
N THR A 202 -1.83 -11.22 10.38
CA THR A 202 -1.29 -11.36 9.03
C THR A 202 -0.92 -10.03 8.39
N GLY A 203 -1.73 -8.98 8.55
CA GLY A 203 -1.43 -7.66 8.01
C GLY A 203 -0.26 -6.92 8.69
N ILE A 204 0.25 -7.44 9.82
CA ILE A 204 1.37 -6.87 10.57
C ILE A 204 2.65 -7.66 10.32
N LEU A 205 2.50 -8.95 10.12
CA LEU A 205 3.59 -9.91 10.05
C LEU A 205 3.93 -10.30 8.61
N ASN A 206 2.98 -10.19 7.69
CA ASN A 206 3.25 -10.44 6.29
C ASN A 206 3.94 -9.24 5.67
N ASN A 207 5.15 -9.47 5.27
CA ASN A 207 5.82 -8.65 4.31
C ASN A 207 5.06 -8.71 2.99
N GLN A 208 4.58 -7.58 2.48
CA GLN A 208 3.87 -7.50 1.20
C GLN A 208 4.72 -7.99 0.02
N TYR A 209 6.02 -8.12 0.20
CA TYR A 209 6.98 -8.45 -0.86
C TYR A 209 7.61 -9.83 -0.72
N GLY A 210 7.20 -10.64 0.26
CA GLY A 210 7.66 -12.03 0.41
C GLY A 210 9.15 -12.22 0.73
N ASP A 211 9.85 -11.15 1.08
CA ASP A 211 11.27 -11.23 1.42
C ASP A 211 11.42 -11.78 2.85
N ASP A 212 12.20 -12.82 3.01
CA ASP A 212 12.61 -13.31 4.31
C ASP A 212 13.38 -12.22 5.06
N ILE A 213 12.89 -11.83 6.22
CA ILE A 213 13.61 -10.95 7.15
C ILE A 213 14.69 -11.80 7.84
N THR A 214 15.78 -12.03 7.15
CA THR A 214 17.00 -12.62 7.70
C THR A 214 18.08 -11.59 7.92
#